data_a0daf96b301ab9bb3ab28cae59ce8dc5
#
_entry.id   a0daf96b301ab9bb3ab28cae59ce8dc5
#
_cell.length_a   1.000
_cell.length_b   1.000
_cell.length_c   1.000
_cell.angle_alpha   90.00
_cell.angle_beta   90.00
_cell.angle_gamma   90.00
#
_symmetry.space_group_name_H-M   'P 1'
#
loop_
_entity.id
_entity.type
_entity.pdbx_description
1 polymer ?
#
loop_
_entity_poly.entity_id
_entity_poly.type
_entity_poly.pdbx_seq_one_letter_code
_entity_poly.pdbx_strand_id
1 'polypeptide(L)'
;MNNVFVYCEIEETTVQEVSQELLTKGRKLANKLGVDLHAIVAGSGIKGKVEEQILPYGVDKLYVFDGDKLFPYTSAPHTDILVNIFKEEKPQICLLGATVIGRDLGPRVSSSLTSGLTADCTQLEIGDYDEKKTGKHYENLLYQIRPAFGGNIVATIVNPDHRPQMATVRSGVMQKAVYEGQAKGEVVYPDVAEYVPAEDYVVKVIDRHVEAAKHNLKGSPIVVAGGYGVGSKEGFNLLFQLAKELHGEVGASRAAVDAGWVDHDRQIGQTGVTVHPKVYIACGISGQIQHIAGMQDSGIIISINNDPDAPINKIADYVINGTVEEVVPKLIKYYKQNSK
;
A
#
# COMPACT_ATOMS: atom_id res chain seq x y z
N MET A 1 24.44 -2.29 14.79
CA MET A 1 23.48 -2.14 13.68
C MET A 1 22.74 -0.84 13.87
N ASN A 2 22.40 -0.18 12.78
CA ASN A 2 21.70 1.09 12.84
C ASN A 2 20.18 0.88 12.71
N ASN A 3 19.38 1.91 12.97
CA ASN A 3 17.95 1.84 13.18
C ASN A 3 17.14 1.59 11.90
N VAL A 4 15.88 1.20 12.06
CA VAL A 4 14.88 1.11 10.97
C VAL A 4 14.12 2.42 10.92
N PHE A 5 14.00 3.00 9.73
CA PHE A 5 13.29 4.25 9.48
C PHE A 5 12.04 4.02 8.62
N VAL A 6 10.98 4.72 8.94
CA VAL A 6 9.76 4.79 8.13
C VAL A 6 9.47 6.26 7.80
N TYR A 7 9.33 6.58 6.53
CA TYR A 7 8.78 7.86 6.11
C TYR A 7 7.25 7.79 6.15
N CYS A 8 6.65 8.65 6.96
CA CYS A 8 5.20 8.71 7.15
C CYS A 8 4.61 9.76 6.21
N GLU A 9 3.81 9.30 5.27
CA GLU A 9 3.04 10.17 4.39
C GLU A 9 1.80 10.70 5.11
N ILE A 10 1.46 11.95 4.82
CA ILE A 10 0.30 12.63 5.39
C ILE A 10 -0.54 13.29 4.30
N GLU A 11 -1.81 13.43 4.59
CA GLU A 11 -2.73 14.30 3.90
C GLU A 11 -3.19 15.37 4.90
N GLU A 12 -2.77 16.60 4.70
CA GLU A 12 -2.90 17.68 5.69
C GLU A 12 -2.27 17.29 7.04
N THR A 13 -3.09 16.90 8.03
CA THR A 13 -2.66 16.46 9.36
C THR A 13 -2.98 14.99 9.63
N THR A 14 -3.45 14.24 8.61
CA THR A 14 -3.84 12.85 8.75
C THR A 14 -2.77 11.93 8.18
N VAL A 15 -2.25 11.02 9.00
CA VAL A 15 -1.27 10.01 8.59
C VAL A 15 -1.94 8.97 7.70
N GLN A 16 -1.36 8.74 6.54
CA GLN A 16 -1.90 7.79 5.56
C GLN A 16 -1.80 6.35 6.06
N GLU A 17 -2.78 5.53 5.69
CA GLU A 17 -2.88 4.14 6.15
C GLU A 17 -1.64 3.31 5.79
N VAL A 18 -1.07 3.49 4.61
CA VAL A 18 0.17 2.82 4.20
C VAL A 18 1.32 3.10 5.18
N SER A 19 1.41 4.30 5.74
CA SER A 19 2.43 4.65 6.74
C SER A 19 2.22 3.88 8.04
N GLN A 20 0.97 3.72 8.48
CA GLN A 20 0.62 2.95 9.67
C GLN A 20 0.91 1.45 9.49
N GLU A 21 0.66 0.91 8.30
CA GLU A 21 1.07 -0.46 7.92
C GLU A 21 2.60 -0.61 7.99
N LEU A 22 3.34 0.37 7.44
CA LEU A 22 4.80 0.36 7.43
C LEU A 22 5.41 0.53 8.81
N LEU A 23 4.82 1.33 9.70
CA LEU A 23 5.23 1.44 11.09
C LEU A 23 5.11 0.09 11.81
N THR A 24 3.98 -0.61 11.61
CA THR A 24 3.77 -1.97 12.15
C THR A 24 4.84 -2.95 11.65
N LYS A 25 5.14 -2.92 10.35
CA LYS A 25 6.16 -3.78 9.75
C LYS A 25 7.56 -3.37 10.20
N GLY A 26 7.84 -2.07 10.23
CA GLY A 26 9.10 -1.50 10.71
C GLY A 26 9.40 -1.91 12.15
N ARG A 27 8.39 -1.93 13.04
CA ARG A 27 8.54 -2.40 14.42
C ARG A 27 8.95 -3.89 14.48
N LYS A 28 8.31 -4.74 13.64
CA LYS A 28 8.67 -6.16 13.56
C LYS A 28 10.10 -6.37 13.07
N LEU A 29 10.54 -5.59 12.08
CA LEU A 29 11.91 -5.64 11.56
C LEU A 29 12.92 -5.14 12.60
N ALA A 30 12.64 -4.01 13.24
CA ALA A 30 13.48 -3.43 14.29
C ALA A 30 13.65 -4.39 15.48
N ASN A 31 12.57 -5.03 15.93
CA ASN A 31 12.61 -6.05 16.99
C ASN A 31 13.49 -7.24 16.58
N LYS A 32 13.38 -7.71 15.33
CA LYS A 32 14.20 -8.83 14.84
C LYS A 32 15.69 -8.47 14.75
N LEU A 33 16.00 -7.21 14.46
CA LEU A 33 17.37 -6.69 14.40
C LEU A 33 17.92 -6.25 15.76
N GLY A 34 17.07 -6.10 16.79
CA GLY A 34 17.46 -5.57 18.11
C GLY A 34 17.83 -4.09 18.06
N VAL A 35 17.14 -3.29 17.24
CA VAL A 35 17.39 -1.85 17.04
C VAL A 35 16.11 -1.04 17.23
N ASP A 36 16.23 0.30 17.24
CA ASP A 36 15.10 1.20 17.38
C ASP A 36 14.33 1.37 16.04
N LEU A 37 13.02 1.65 16.16
CA LEU A 37 12.19 2.12 15.07
C LEU A 37 12.09 3.64 15.12
N HIS A 38 12.54 4.29 14.07
CA HIS A 38 12.41 5.75 13.89
C HIS A 38 11.37 6.06 12.81
N ALA A 39 10.66 7.17 12.97
CA ALA A 39 9.74 7.66 11.98
C ALA A 39 10.08 9.11 11.60
N ILE A 40 9.83 9.47 10.34
CA ILE A 40 9.97 10.83 9.82
C ILE A 40 8.63 11.23 9.22
N VAL A 41 8.16 12.42 9.58
CA VAL A 41 6.98 13.04 8.99
C VAL A 41 7.31 14.51 8.68
N ALA A 42 6.86 14.99 7.52
CA ALA A 42 7.10 16.37 7.10
C ALA A 42 5.80 16.97 6.52
N GLY A 43 5.47 18.19 6.94
CA GLY A 43 4.25 18.87 6.52
C GLY A 43 4.13 20.28 7.08
N SER A 44 2.93 20.84 7.07
CA SER A 44 2.62 22.18 7.58
C SER A 44 1.52 22.12 8.61
N GLY A 45 1.75 22.73 9.78
CA GLY A 45 0.80 22.78 10.89
C GLY A 45 0.47 21.41 11.48
N ILE A 46 1.45 20.49 11.49
CA ILE A 46 1.29 19.09 11.89
C ILE A 46 1.68 18.82 13.34
N LYS A 47 2.48 19.69 13.93
CA LYS A 47 2.95 19.56 15.31
C LYS A 47 1.80 19.41 16.30
N GLY A 48 1.86 18.40 17.16
CA GLY A 48 0.82 18.06 18.13
C GLY A 48 -0.39 17.32 17.56
N LYS A 49 -0.36 16.95 16.25
CA LYS A 49 -1.50 16.28 15.59
C LYS A 49 -1.15 14.91 15.01
N VAL A 50 0.10 14.73 14.60
CA VAL A 50 0.56 13.47 13.99
C VAL A 50 1.14 12.48 14.99
N GLU A 51 1.57 12.95 16.15
CA GLU A 51 2.21 12.14 17.18
C GLU A 51 1.28 11.03 17.69
N GLU A 52 0.03 11.37 18.00
CA GLU A 52 -0.98 10.41 18.47
C GLU A 52 -1.34 9.35 17.40
N GLN A 53 -1.06 9.65 16.14
CA GLN A 53 -1.33 8.74 15.02
C GLN A 53 -0.13 7.83 14.69
N ILE A 54 1.09 8.19 15.12
CA ILE A 54 2.35 7.51 14.79
C ILE A 54 2.89 6.71 15.99
N LEU A 55 2.96 7.33 17.17
CA LEU A 55 3.55 6.70 18.36
C LEU A 55 2.90 5.36 18.78
N PRO A 56 1.58 5.14 18.62
CA PRO A 56 0.95 3.87 18.98
C PRO A 56 1.49 2.64 18.24
N TYR A 57 2.25 2.83 17.15
CA TYR A 57 2.85 1.74 16.40
C TYR A 57 4.24 1.31 16.94
N GLY A 58 4.64 1.81 18.11
CA GLY A 58 5.89 1.43 18.76
C GLY A 58 7.12 2.16 18.23
N VAL A 59 6.95 3.42 17.87
CA VAL A 59 8.04 4.28 17.41
C VAL A 59 8.90 4.70 18.61
N ASP A 60 10.21 4.50 18.52
CA ASP A 60 11.16 4.90 19.54
C ASP A 60 11.55 6.38 19.40
N LYS A 61 11.71 6.87 18.16
CA LYS A 61 12.01 8.27 17.88
C LYS A 61 11.24 8.77 16.66
N LEU A 62 10.53 9.88 16.82
CA LEU A 62 9.74 10.53 15.78
C LEU A 62 10.34 11.91 15.47
N TYR A 63 10.71 12.11 14.22
CA TYR A 63 11.12 13.42 13.69
C TYR A 63 9.93 14.08 13.00
N VAL A 64 9.48 15.22 13.54
CA VAL A 64 8.37 16.02 13.00
C VAL A 64 8.93 17.30 12.40
N PHE A 65 8.99 17.35 11.07
CA PHE A 65 9.35 18.55 10.31
C PHE A 65 8.08 19.36 10.01
N ASP A 66 7.87 20.43 10.76
CA ASP A 66 6.71 21.30 10.58
C ASP A 66 7.16 22.62 9.96
N GLY A 67 6.80 22.85 8.70
CA GLY A 67 7.16 24.06 7.97
C GLY A 67 6.13 24.42 6.90
N ASP A 68 5.80 25.70 6.78
CA ASP A 68 4.73 26.19 5.88
C ASP A 68 4.89 25.78 4.40
N LYS A 69 6.13 25.52 3.97
CA LYS A 69 6.46 25.15 2.59
C LYS A 69 6.58 23.64 2.36
N LEU A 70 6.34 22.82 3.40
CA LEU A 70 6.44 21.36 3.29
C LEU A 70 5.11 20.69 2.90
N PHE A 71 4.03 21.43 2.85
CA PHE A 71 2.73 20.98 2.35
C PHE A 71 2.12 22.02 1.41
N PRO A 72 1.54 21.63 0.26
CA PRO A 72 1.53 20.27 -0.31
C PRO A 72 2.93 19.74 -0.67
N TYR A 73 3.05 18.41 -0.75
CA TYR A 73 4.30 17.74 -1.06
C TYR A 73 4.99 18.30 -2.31
N THR A 74 6.29 18.57 -2.18
CA THR A 74 7.21 18.86 -3.31
C THR A 74 8.48 18.06 -3.13
N SER A 75 9.07 17.56 -4.23
CA SER A 75 10.12 16.56 -4.19
C SER A 75 11.40 17.01 -3.49
N ALA A 76 11.92 18.21 -3.80
CA ALA A 76 13.25 18.65 -3.34
C ALA A 76 13.30 18.80 -1.81
N PRO A 77 12.44 19.57 -1.13
CA PRO A 77 12.52 19.74 0.31
C PRO A 77 12.40 18.42 1.10
N HIS A 78 11.51 17.52 0.65
CA HIS A 78 11.36 16.21 1.31
C HIS A 78 12.56 15.30 1.07
N THR A 79 13.20 15.39 -0.12
CA THR A 79 14.46 14.68 -0.42
C THR A 79 15.56 15.14 0.52
N ASP A 80 15.72 16.46 0.68
CA ASP A 80 16.79 17.04 1.52
C ASP A 80 16.63 16.62 2.98
N ILE A 81 15.41 16.66 3.52
CA ILE A 81 15.13 16.19 4.87
C ILE A 81 15.62 14.74 5.05
N LEU A 82 15.21 13.83 4.17
CA LEU A 82 15.58 12.42 4.31
C LEU A 82 17.08 12.20 4.10
N VAL A 83 17.67 12.83 3.09
CA VAL A 83 19.10 12.69 2.79
C VAL A 83 19.94 13.19 3.96
N ASN A 84 19.63 14.35 4.53
CA ASN A 84 20.40 14.94 5.61
C ASN A 84 20.26 14.13 6.90
N ILE A 85 19.03 13.74 7.31
CA ILE A 85 18.84 12.82 8.43
C ILE A 85 19.61 11.50 8.21
N PHE A 86 19.56 10.93 7.01
CA PHE A 86 20.22 9.64 6.77
C PHE A 86 21.74 9.72 6.71
N LYS A 87 22.31 10.88 6.41
CA LYS A 87 23.74 11.12 6.57
C LYS A 87 24.16 11.17 8.03
N GLU A 88 23.30 11.71 8.91
CA GLU A 88 23.54 11.81 10.36
C GLU A 88 23.30 10.46 11.05
N GLU A 89 22.11 9.90 10.90
CA GLU A 89 21.64 8.73 11.63
C GLU A 89 22.10 7.39 11.02
N LYS A 90 22.48 7.36 9.74
CA LYS A 90 23.00 6.20 8.99
C LYS A 90 22.11 4.96 9.13
N PRO A 91 20.84 5.03 8.75
CA PRO A 91 19.89 3.95 8.96
C PRO A 91 20.30 2.63 8.29
N GLN A 92 19.92 1.50 8.89
CA GLN A 92 20.06 0.19 8.27
C GLN A 92 19.02 -0.02 7.17
N ILE A 93 17.78 0.40 7.44
CA ILE A 93 16.62 0.20 6.56
C ILE A 93 15.82 1.49 6.50
N CYS A 94 15.27 1.81 5.32
CA CYS A 94 14.27 2.85 5.14
C CYS A 94 13.08 2.32 4.34
N LEU A 95 11.87 2.49 4.87
CA LEU A 95 10.62 2.08 4.25
C LEU A 95 9.79 3.30 3.85
N LEU A 96 9.22 3.26 2.64
CA LEU A 96 8.29 4.25 2.09
C LEU A 96 7.06 3.52 1.51
N GLY A 97 5.92 4.19 1.40
CA GLY A 97 4.77 3.68 0.65
C GLY A 97 5.08 3.62 -0.86
N ALA A 98 4.56 2.65 -1.58
CA ALA A 98 4.61 2.64 -3.04
C ALA A 98 3.46 3.49 -3.65
N THR A 99 3.25 4.65 -3.08
CA THR A 99 2.30 5.70 -3.47
C THR A 99 2.89 6.59 -4.55
N VAL A 100 2.14 7.59 -5.00
CA VAL A 100 2.67 8.63 -5.91
C VAL A 100 3.85 9.36 -5.25
N ILE A 101 3.74 9.70 -3.95
CA ILE A 101 4.81 10.37 -3.19
C ILE A 101 6.03 9.46 -3.04
N GLY A 102 5.85 8.25 -2.54
CA GLY A 102 6.98 7.37 -2.27
C GLY A 102 7.69 6.88 -3.54
N ARG A 103 6.99 6.79 -4.67
CA ARG A 103 7.57 6.46 -5.98
C ARG A 103 8.37 7.63 -6.59
N ASP A 104 8.10 8.86 -6.18
CA ASP A 104 8.94 10.02 -6.52
C ASP A 104 10.09 10.20 -5.53
N LEU A 105 9.81 10.19 -4.23
CA LEU A 105 10.76 10.46 -3.16
C LEU A 105 11.83 9.37 -3.01
N GLY A 106 11.41 8.10 -2.99
CA GLY A 106 12.30 6.96 -2.75
C GLY A 106 13.49 6.89 -3.70
N PRO A 107 13.30 6.94 -5.05
CA PRO A 107 14.39 6.94 -6.02
C PRO A 107 15.34 8.13 -5.88
N ARG A 108 14.82 9.33 -5.54
CA ARG A 108 15.65 10.53 -5.34
C ARG A 108 16.58 10.37 -4.14
N VAL A 109 16.04 9.94 -3.00
CA VAL A 109 16.82 9.68 -1.79
C VAL A 109 17.85 8.57 -2.03
N SER A 110 17.42 7.46 -2.66
CA SER A 110 18.30 6.34 -3.01
C SER A 110 19.47 6.78 -3.90
N SER A 111 19.19 7.58 -4.93
CA SER A 111 20.21 8.11 -5.83
C SER A 111 21.19 9.04 -5.10
N SER A 112 20.69 9.96 -4.27
CA SER A 112 21.52 10.92 -3.53
C SER A 112 22.43 10.24 -2.50
N LEU A 113 22.03 9.10 -1.96
CA LEU A 113 22.81 8.32 -0.99
C LEU A 113 23.62 7.18 -1.65
N THR A 114 23.51 7.01 -2.96
CA THR A 114 24.12 5.89 -3.67
C THR A 114 23.74 4.56 -3.04
N SER A 115 22.48 4.42 -2.65
CA SER A 115 21.93 3.20 -2.03
C SER A 115 20.98 2.47 -2.98
N GLY A 116 20.63 1.22 -2.66
CA GLY A 116 19.69 0.45 -3.47
C GLY A 116 18.24 0.61 -2.99
N LEU A 117 17.30 0.75 -3.93
CA LEU A 117 15.87 0.81 -3.67
C LEU A 117 15.15 -0.30 -4.45
N THR A 118 14.36 -1.12 -3.76
CA THR A 118 13.42 -2.05 -4.41
C THR A 118 12.02 -1.46 -4.39
N ALA A 119 11.43 -1.31 -5.58
CA ALA A 119 10.11 -0.73 -5.72
C ALA A 119 9.00 -1.77 -5.62
N ASP A 120 7.86 -1.37 -5.01
CA ASP A 120 6.59 -2.09 -5.05
C ASP A 120 6.64 -3.48 -4.38
N CYS A 121 7.33 -3.55 -3.23
CA CYS A 121 7.43 -4.76 -2.43
C CYS A 121 6.06 -5.16 -1.85
N THR A 122 5.84 -6.47 -1.73
CA THR A 122 4.66 -7.04 -1.09
C THR A 122 4.99 -7.75 0.21
N GLN A 123 6.27 -8.10 0.41
CA GLN A 123 6.74 -8.74 1.64
C GLN A 123 8.17 -8.29 1.96
N LEU A 124 8.47 -8.19 3.26
CA LEU A 124 9.79 -7.78 3.79
C LEU A 124 10.19 -8.73 4.90
N GLU A 125 11.43 -9.22 4.88
CA GLU A 125 11.96 -10.11 5.93
C GLU A 125 13.41 -9.79 6.23
N ILE A 126 13.92 -10.24 7.37
CA ILE A 126 15.34 -10.21 7.67
C ILE A 126 15.90 -11.62 7.50
N GLY A 127 17.05 -11.72 6.83
CA GLY A 127 17.74 -12.99 6.63
C GLY A 127 19.20 -12.80 6.27
N ASP A 128 19.93 -13.92 6.19
CA ASP A 128 21.34 -13.95 5.84
C ASP A 128 21.50 -14.36 4.38
N TYR A 129 22.52 -13.84 3.74
CA TYR A 129 22.75 -14.07 2.30
C TYR A 129 24.19 -14.48 2.03
N ASP A 130 24.35 -15.61 1.35
CA ASP A 130 25.63 -16.08 0.83
C ASP A 130 25.80 -15.72 -0.64
N GLU A 131 26.72 -14.84 -0.93
CA GLU A 131 27.01 -14.44 -2.29
C GLU A 131 27.82 -15.53 -3.04
N LYS A 132 27.17 -16.26 -3.92
CA LYS A 132 27.75 -17.40 -4.62
C LYS A 132 29.01 -17.10 -5.44
N LYS A 133 29.14 -15.84 -5.92
CA LYS A 133 30.27 -15.45 -6.79
C LYS A 133 31.54 -15.18 -6.00
N THR A 134 31.42 -14.56 -4.84
CA THR A 134 32.56 -14.13 -3.99
C THR A 134 32.75 -15.04 -2.80
N GLY A 135 31.76 -15.87 -2.44
CA GLY A 135 31.75 -16.66 -1.21
C GLY A 135 31.54 -15.83 0.06
N LYS A 136 31.19 -14.54 -0.07
CA LYS A 136 31.00 -13.64 1.06
C LYS A 136 29.66 -13.90 1.72
N HIS A 137 29.67 -14.02 3.04
CA HIS A 137 28.46 -14.14 3.89
C HIS A 137 28.05 -12.76 4.41
N TYR A 138 26.77 -12.46 4.34
CA TYR A 138 26.16 -11.24 4.85
C TYR A 138 25.04 -11.59 5.81
N GLU A 139 25.06 -11.01 7.00
CA GLU A 139 24.06 -11.23 8.03
C GLU A 139 23.03 -10.09 8.10
N ASN A 140 21.81 -10.44 8.49
CA ASN A 140 20.76 -9.47 8.82
C ASN A 140 20.43 -8.49 7.67
N LEU A 141 20.36 -8.97 6.44
CA LEU A 141 19.91 -8.18 5.30
C LEU A 141 18.39 -8.11 5.23
N LEU A 142 17.89 -7.01 4.66
CA LEU A 142 16.49 -6.88 4.30
C LEU A 142 16.22 -7.68 3.00
N TYR A 143 15.39 -8.72 3.09
CA TYR A 143 14.81 -9.38 1.93
C TYR A 143 13.64 -8.56 1.44
N GLN A 144 13.77 -8.02 0.25
CA GLN A 144 12.80 -7.16 -0.41
C GLN A 144 12.10 -7.98 -1.46
N ILE A 145 10.90 -8.46 -1.12
CA ILE A 145 10.18 -9.46 -1.89
C ILE A 145 9.08 -8.77 -2.69
N ARG A 146 9.09 -8.99 -3.99
CA ARG A 146 8.09 -8.41 -4.90
C ARG A 146 7.68 -9.38 -5.99
N PRO A 147 6.43 -9.30 -6.50
CA PRO A 147 6.04 -10.00 -7.70
C PRO A 147 6.88 -9.55 -8.90
N ALA A 148 7.40 -10.52 -9.67
CA ALA A 148 8.05 -10.30 -10.95
C ALA A 148 7.03 -10.45 -12.09
N PHE A 149 7.49 -10.38 -13.34
CA PHE A 149 6.65 -10.47 -14.52
C PHE A 149 5.72 -11.69 -14.49
N GLY A 150 4.43 -11.45 -14.73
CA GLY A 150 3.42 -12.50 -14.84
C GLY A 150 2.80 -12.96 -13.51
N GLY A 151 3.22 -12.39 -12.34
CA GLY A 151 2.63 -12.66 -11.02
C GLY A 151 2.91 -14.05 -10.42
N ASN A 152 3.38 -15.01 -11.21
CA ASN A 152 3.73 -16.35 -10.73
C ASN A 152 5.18 -16.46 -10.25
N ILE A 153 5.97 -15.42 -10.45
CA ILE A 153 7.38 -15.38 -10.03
C ILE A 153 7.52 -14.30 -8.96
N VAL A 154 8.09 -14.68 -7.84
CA VAL A 154 8.42 -13.78 -6.75
C VAL A 154 9.94 -13.58 -6.76
N ALA A 155 10.38 -12.32 -6.81
CA ALA A 155 11.79 -11.97 -6.73
C ALA A 155 12.13 -11.53 -5.31
N THR A 156 13.14 -12.15 -4.72
CA THR A 156 13.77 -11.69 -3.47
C THR A 156 15.03 -10.90 -3.84
N ILE A 157 15.05 -9.62 -3.47
CA ILE A 157 16.14 -8.70 -3.76
C ILE A 157 16.83 -8.34 -2.45
N VAL A 158 18.16 -8.27 -2.49
CA VAL A 158 19.01 -7.89 -1.35
C VAL A 158 19.99 -6.80 -1.76
N ASN A 159 20.31 -5.89 -0.84
CA ASN A 159 21.32 -4.84 -1.00
C ASN A 159 22.42 -5.01 0.06
N PRO A 160 23.44 -5.83 -0.20
CA PRO A 160 24.42 -6.19 0.81
C PRO A 160 25.39 -5.07 1.17
N ASP A 161 25.79 -4.23 0.22
CA ASP A 161 26.95 -3.32 0.38
C ASP A 161 26.57 -1.90 0.78
N HIS A 162 25.37 -1.41 0.42
CA HIS A 162 24.97 -0.03 0.63
C HIS A 162 23.85 0.13 1.67
N ARG A 163 23.84 1.30 2.33
CA ARG A 163 22.83 1.66 3.35
C ARG A 163 22.28 3.06 3.07
N PRO A 164 21.01 3.31 3.45
CA PRO A 164 20.03 2.34 3.92
C PRO A 164 19.61 1.33 2.85
N GLN A 165 19.17 0.12 3.26
CA GLN A 165 18.43 -0.78 2.38
C GLN A 165 17.03 -0.22 2.22
N MET A 166 16.67 0.25 1.04
CA MET A 166 15.41 0.98 0.83
C MET A 166 14.38 0.13 0.10
N ALA A 167 13.13 0.24 0.54
CA ALA A 167 12.00 -0.38 -0.13
C ALA A 167 10.80 0.56 -0.20
N THR A 168 10.14 0.63 -1.37
CA THR A 168 8.75 1.09 -1.39
C THR A 168 7.83 -0.11 -1.31
N VAL A 169 6.76 0.00 -0.51
CA VAL A 169 5.84 -1.09 -0.20
C VAL A 169 4.43 -0.75 -0.67
N ARG A 170 3.80 -1.68 -1.35
CA ARG A 170 2.44 -1.52 -1.85
C ARG A 170 1.46 -1.32 -0.68
N SER A 171 0.53 -0.38 -0.83
CA SER A 171 -0.55 -0.16 0.16
C SER A 171 -1.45 -1.38 0.26
N GLY A 172 -1.90 -1.71 1.47
CA GLY A 172 -2.86 -2.78 1.72
C GLY A 172 -2.25 -4.18 1.76
N VAL A 173 -0.92 -4.33 1.65
CA VAL A 173 -0.26 -5.66 1.72
C VAL A 173 0.35 -5.96 3.08
N MET A 174 0.48 -4.96 3.94
CA MET A 174 0.99 -5.12 5.31
C MET A 174 -0.15 -4.94 6.32
N GLN A 175 -0.10 -5.68 7.40
CA GLN A 175 -1.07 -5.51 8.49
C GLN A 175 -0.83 -4.22 9.24
N LYS A 176 -1.91 -3.53 9.60
CA LYS A 176 -1.91 -2.41 10.52
C LYS A 176 -2.34 -2.91 11.91
N ALA A 177 -1.45 -2.76 12.89
CA ALA A 177 -1.72 -3.16 14.28
C ALA A 177 -0.97 -2.25 15.25
N VAL A 178 -1.66 -1.77 16.28
CA VAL A 178 -1.06 -1.03 17.38
C VAL A 178 -0.07 -1.94 18.11
N TYR A 179 1.05 -1.37 18.54
CA TYR A 179 2.09 -2.09 19.27
C TYR A 179 1.73 -2.19 20.75
N GLU A 180 1.68 -3.40 21.28
CA GLU A 180 1.32 -3.64 22.69
C GLU A 180 2.53 -3.56 23.64
N GLY A 181 3.76 -3.44 23.11
CA GLY A 181 4.98 -3.32 23.88
C GLY A 181 5.31 -1.90 24.32
N GLN A 182 6.44 -1.72 24.98
CA GLN A 182 6.98 -0.41 25.32
C GLN A 182 7.92 0.09 24.23
N ALA A 183 7.76 1.35 23.83
CA ALA A 183 8.67 2.08 22.96
C ALA A 183 9.09 3.38 23.66
N LYS A 184 10.20 3.98 23.23
CA LYS A 184 10.73 5.18 23.86
C LYS A 184 9.82 6.39 23.65
N GLY A 185 9.23 6.51 22.45
CA GLY A 185 8.27 7.55 22.11
C GLY A 185 8.86 8.96 22.13
N GLU A 186 10.17 9.09 21.91
CA GLU A 186 10.84 10.38 21.83
C GLU A 186 10.34 11.16 20.61
N VAL A 187 9.96 12.42 20.79
CA VAL A 187 9.55 13.31 19.69
C VAL A 187 10.54 14.43 19.56
N VAL A 188 11.04 14.62 18.35
CA VAL A 188 12.00 15.69 18.00
C VAL A 188 11.37 16.58 16.94
N TYR A 189 11.56 17.86 17.10
CA TYR A 189 11.11 18.91 16.17
C TYR A 189 12.33 19.63 15.60
N PRO A 190 12.96 19.11 14.54
CA PRO A 190 14.13 19.75 13.94
C PRO A 190 13.74 21.10 13.29
N ASP A 191 14.68 22.04 13.27
CA ASP A 191 14.50 23.24 12.48
C ASP A 191 14.61 22.88 10.99
N VAL A 192 13.54 23.11 10.24
CA VAL A 192 13.50 22.79 8.80
C VAL A 192 14.60 23.49 8.02
N ALA A 193 14.99 24.71 8.43
CA ALA A 193 16.01 25.49 7.75
C ALA A 193 17.44 24.88 7.86
N GLU A 194 17.67 24.02 8.86
CA GLU A 194 18.95 23.29 8.99
C GLU A 194 19.04 22.11 7.99
N TYR A 195 17.90 21.60 7.52
CA TYR A 195 17.80 20.42 6.65
C TYR A 195 17.46 20.75 5.21
N VAL A 196 16.77 21.87 4.95
CA VAL A 196 16.30 22.25 3.60
C VAL A 196 16.85 23.62 3.23
N PRO A 197 17.79 23.69 2.29
CA PRO A 197 18.30 24.95 1.74
C PRO A 197 17.17 25.81 1.15
N ALA A 198 17.24 27.12 1.32
CA ALA A 198 16.20 28.03 0.83
C ALA A 198 16.05 27.98 -0.71
N GLU A 199 17.11 27.67 -1.42
CA GLU A 199 17.16 27.53 -2.88
C GLU A 199 16.42 26.28 -3.40
N ASP A 200 16.17 25.27 -2.56
CA ASP A 200 15.52 24.03 -2.99
C ASP A 200 13.98 24.12 -2.97
N TYR A 201 13.43 25.25 -2.50
CA TYR A 201 12.01 25.55 -2.68
C TYR A 201 11.71 26.11 -4.10
N VAL A 202 12.14 25.39 -5.13
CA VAL A 202 12.06 25.82 -6.55
C VAL A 202 10.64 25.70 -7.14
N VAL A 203 9.78 24.91 -6.52
CA VAL A 203 8.39 24.66 -6.97
C VAL A 203 7.42 25.26 -5.98
N LYS A 204 6.41 25.99 -6.50
CA LYS A 204 5.29 26.48 -5.74
C LYS A 204 4.01 25.85 -6.28
N VAL A 205 3.27 25.15 -5.42
CA VAL A 205 1.93 24.67 -5.74
C VAL A 205 0.99 25.88 -5.76
N ILE A 206 0.38 26.16 -6.90
CA ILE A 206 -0.53 27.32 -7.09
C ILE A 206 -1.95 26.93 -6.73
N ASP A 207 -2.36 25.72 -7.11
CA ASP A 207 -3.69 25.18 -6.86
C ASP A 207 -3.62 23.67 -6.65
N ARG A 208 -4.51 23.13 -5.85
CA ARG A 208 -4.64 21.71 -5.55
C ARG A 208 -6.10 21.32 -5.56
N HIS A 209 -6.47 20.50 -6.52
CA HIS A 209 -7.81 19.94 -6.61
C HIS A 209 -7.80 18.50 -6.05
N VAL A 210 -8.52 18.29 -4.96
CA VAL A 210 -8.69 16.95 -4.37
C VAL A 210 -10.09 16.47 -4.66
N GLU A 211 -10.21 15.45 -5.51
CA GLU A 211 -11.50 14.77 -5.68
C GLU A 211 -11.77 13.91 -4.44
N ALA A 212 -12.91 14.12 -3.81
CA ALA A 212 -13.35 13.25 -2.73
C ALA A 212 -13.51 11.82 -3.28
N ALA A 213 -12.94 10.85 -2.58
CA ALA A 213 -13.12 9.45 -2.93
C ALA A 213 -14.62 9.11 -2.91
N LYS A 214 -15.19 8.88 -4.10
CA LYS A 214 -16.63 8.60 -4.26
C LYS A 214 -17.01 7.24 -3.66
N HIS A 215 -16.03 6.34 -3.52
CA HIS A 215 -16.25 4.94 -3.14
C HIS A 215 -15.15 4.45 -2.19
N ASN A 216 -15.53 3.69 -1.18
CA ASN A 216 -14.60 3.13 -0.20
C ASN A 216 -14.35 1.63 -0.45
N LEU A 217 -13.77 1.29 -1.60
CA LEU A 217 -13.44 -0.11 -1.93
C LEU A 217 -12.48 -0.76 -0.94
N LYS A 218 -11.48 -0.02 -0.46
CA LYS A 218 -10.46 -0.55 0.46
C LYS A 218 -11.03 -0.89 1.84
N GLY A 219 -11.95 -0.08 2.34
CA GLY A 219 -12.55 -0.28 3.67
C GLY A 219 -13.81 -1.12 3.67
N SER A 220 -14.32 -1.52 2.50
CA SER A 220 -15.55 -2.31 2.43
C SER A 220 -15.32 -3.76 2.84
N PRO A 221 -16.12 -4.30 3.79
CA PRO A 221 -16.03 -5.71 4.17
C PRO A 221 -16.53 -6.67 3.09
N ILE A 222 -17.32 -6.19 2.13
CA ILE A 222 -17.85 -6.98 1.02
C ILE A 222 -17.65 -6.20 -0.27
N VAL A 223 -17.03 -6.85 -1.26
CA VAL A 223 -16.85 -6.30 -2.60
C VAL A 223 -17.52 -7.19 -3.63
N VAL A 224 -18.42 -6.61 -4.42
CA VAL A 224 -19.04 -7.27 -5.59
C VAL A 224 -18.38 -6.70 -6.84
N ALA A 225 -17.53 -7.49 -7.49
CA ALA A 225 -16.75 -7.03 -8.63
C ALA A 225 -17.25 -7.61 -9.95
N GLY A 226 -17.37 -6.74 -10.96
CA GLY A 226 -17.77 -7.11 -12.32
C GLY A 226 -16.62 -7.15 -13.30
N GLY A 227 -16.58 -8.21 -14.12
CA GLY A 227 -15.69 -8.32 -15.26
C GLY A 227 -16.38 -7.98 -16.59
N TYR A 228 -15.64 -8.20 -17.68
CA TYR A 228 -16.18 -8.04 -19.04
C TYR A 228 -17.34 -9.02 -19.33
N GLY A 229 -17.40 -10.15 -18.62
CA GLY A 229 -18.50 -11.13 -18.73
C GLY A 229 -19.84 -10.63 -18.16
N VAL A 230 -19.91 -9.44 -17.54
CA VAL A 230 -21.17 -8.76 -17.19
C VAL A 230 -21.91 -8.23 -18.44
N GLY A 231 -21.18 -8.01 -19.54
CA GLY A 231 -21.74 -7.78 -20.87
C GLY A 231 -22.12 -6.33 -21.19
N SER A 232 -22.53 -5.53 -20.21
CA SER A 232 -22.96 -4.15 -20.44
C SER A 232 -22.93 -3.28 -19.18
N LYS A 233 -23.09 -1.97 -19.37
CA LYS A 233 -23.29 -1.00 -18.27
C LYS A 233 -24.58 -1.29 -17.49
N GLU A 234 -25.64 -1.72 -18.18
CA GLU A 234 -26.92 -2.10 -17.59
C GLU A 234 -26.78 -3.34 -16.71
N GLY A 235 -25.93 -4.31 -17.14
CA GLY A 235 -25.61 -5.51 -16.34
C GLY A 235 -24.96 -5.17 -14.99
N PHE A 236 -24.17 -4.10 -14.92
CA PHE A 236 -23.61 -3.61 -13.66
C PHE A 236 -24.68 -3.14 -12.67
N ASN A 237 -25.89 -2.76 -13.10
CA ASN A 237 -26.97 -2.41 -12.18
C ASN A 237 -27.37 -3.58 -11.26
N LEU A 238 -27.23 -4.83 -11.73
CA LEU A 238 -27.47 -6.01 -10.90
C LEU A 238 -26.41 -6.12 -9.78
N LEU A 239 -25.16 -5.80 -10.10
CA LEU A 239 -24.06 -5.82 -9.12
C LEU A 239 -24.23 -4.70 -8.09
N PHE A 240 -24.63 -3.50 -8.53
CA PHE A 240 -24.97 -2.41 -7.60
C PHE A 240 -26.13 -2.77 -6.67
N GLN A 241 -27.16 -3.47 -7.18
CA GLN A 241 -28.25 -3.95 -6.35
C GLN A 241 -27.78 -5.00 -5.34
N LEU A 242 -26.97 -5.98 -5.77
CA LEU A 242 -26.43 -7.00 -4.88
C LEU A 242 -25.54 -6.38 -3.79
N ALA A 243 -24.62 -5.49 -4.18
CA ALA A 243 -23.74 -4.81 -3.25
C ALA A 243 -24.53 -3.99 -2.21
N LYS A 244 -25.56 -3.28 -2.64
CA LYS A 244 -26.46 -2.54 -1.74
C LYS A 244 -27.14 -3.43 -0.71
N GLU A 245 -27.67 -4.57 -1.13
CA GLU A 245 -28.33 -5.52 -0.20
C GLU A 245 -27.31 -6.12 0.79
N LEU A 246 -26.08 -6.34 0.35
CA LEU A 246 -25.01 -6.90 1.20
C LEU A 246 -24.26 -5.82 2.02
N HIS A 247 -24.64 -4.54 1.91
CA HIS A 247 -23.90 -3.41 2.51
C HIS A 247 -22.43 -3.37 2.09
N GLY A 248 -22.16 -3.71 0.82
CA GLY A 248 -20.84 -3.74 0.22
C GLY A 248 -20.64 -2.68 -0.86
N GLU A 249 -19.46 -2.69 -1.47
CA GLU A 249 -19.09 -1.80 -2.58
C GLU A 249 -18.97 -2.57 -3.90
N VAL A 250 -19.13 -1.83 -5.01
CA VAL A 250 -18.96 -2.39 -6.36
C VAL A 250 -17.59 -2.07 -6.90
N GLY A 251 -16.83 -3.11 -7.25
CA GLY A 251 -15.56 -3.02 -7.97
C GLY A 251 -15.67 -3.51 -9.41
N ALA A 252 -14.61 -3.35 -10.18
CA ALA A 252 -14.56 -3.80 -11.56
C ALA A 252 -13.17 -4.25 -12.01
N SER A 253 -13.13 -5.13 -13.01
CA SER A 253 -11.90 -5.40 -13.75
C SER A 253 -11.55 -4.24 -14.68
N ARG A 254 -10.27 -4.12 -15.06
CA ARG A 254 -9.82 -3.13 -16.02
C ARG A 254 -10.62 -3.16 -17.32
N ALA A 255 -10.91 -4.34 -17.85
CA ALA A 255 -11.66 -4.47 -19.11
C ALA A 255 -13.08 -3.86 -19.03
N ALA A 256 -13.76 -3.94 -17.90
CA ALA A 256 -15.06 -3.32 -17.70
C ALA A 256 -14.96 -1.79 -17.56
N VAL A 257 -13.89 -1.29 -16.94
CA VAL A 257 -13.58 0.16 -16.84
C VAL A 257 -13.22 0.72 -18.22
N ASP A 258 -12.33 0.05 -18.95
CA ASP A 258 -11.92 0.44 -20.31
C ASP A 258 -13.12 0.44 -21.28
N ALA A 259 -14.14 -0.41 -21.06
CA ALA A 259 -15.40 -0.41 -21.79
C ALA A 259 -16.36 0.75 -21.38
N GLY A 260 -16.01 1.53 -20.36
CA GLY A 260 -16.81 2.66 -19.88
C GLY A 260 -18.07 2.27 -19.11
N TRP A 261 -18.14 1.05 -18.56
CA TRP A 261 -19.31 0.59 -17.82
C TRP A 261 -19.35 1.10 -16.38
N VAL A 262 -18.17 1.36 -15.81
CA VAL A 262 -17.98 1.95 -14.47
C VAL A 262 -16.79 2.89 -14.46
N ASP A 263 -16.75 3.76 -13.45
CA ASP A 263 -15.67 4.74 -13.29
C ASP A 263 -14.33 4.07 -12.91
N HIS A 264 -13.23 4.73 -13.27
CA HIS A 264 -11.87 4.22 -13.05
C HIS A 264 -11.52 4.01 -11.55
N ASP A 265 -12.11 4.77 -10.66
CA ASP A 265 -11.92 4.66 -9.20
C ASP A 265 -12.44 3.33 -8.61
N ARG A 266 -13.23 2.57 -9.40
CA ARG A 266 -13.70 1.22 -9.08
C ARG A 266 -12.80 0.10 -9.61
N GLN A 267 -11.72 0.43 -10.32
CA GLN A 267 -10.84 -0.57 -10.89
C GLN A 267 -10.07 -1.32 -9.81
N ILE A 268 -10.18 -2.66 -9.81
CA ILE A 268 -9.42 -3.56 -8.92
C ILE A 268 -8.34 -4.27 -9.73
N GLY A 269 -7.13 -4.33 -9.18
CA GLY A 269 -6.00 -5.01 -9.78
C GLY A 269 -4.68 -4.30 -9.56
N GLN A 270 -3.64 -4.78 -10.23
CA GLN A 270 -2.27 -4.27 -10.10
C GLN A 270 -2.13 -2.77 -10.43
N THR A 271 -2.94 -2.27 -11.37
CA THR A 271 -2.96 -0.86 -11.80
C THR A 271 -4.16 -0.07 -11.26
N GLY A 272 -4.92 -0.67 -10.37
CA GLY A 272 -6.07 -0.09 -9.69
C GLY A 272 -5.95 -0.18 -8.18
N VAL A 273 -7.08 -0.32 -7.52
CA VAL A 273 -7.16 -0.47 -6.07
C VAL A 273 -6.87 -1.92 -5.68
N THR A 274 -6.03 -2.14 -4.66
CA THR A 274 -5.90 -3.43 -3.98
C THR A 274 -6.89 -3.48 -2.82
N VAL A 275 -7.65 -4.57 -2.70
CA VAL A 275 -8.72 -4.76 -1.72
C VAL A 275 -8.54 -6.07 -0.96
N HIS A 276 -8.94 -6.08 0.32
CA HIS A 276 -8.90 -7.25 1.22
C HIS A 276 -10.23 -7.41 1.97
N PRO A 277 -11.38 -7.50 1.24
CA PRO A 277 -12.67 -7.66 1.89
C PRO A 277 -12.77 -9.01 2.59
N LYS A 278 -13.70 -9.13 3.54
CA LYS A 278 -14.07 -10.42 4.12
C LYS A 278 -14.68 -11.34 3.07
N VAL A 279 -15.46 -10.77 2.12
CA VAL A 279 -16.07 -11.52 1.01
C VAL A 279 -15.86 -10.75 -0.29
N TYR A 280 -15.33 -11.43 -1.28
CA TYR A 280 -15.15 -10.94 -2.65
C TYR A 280 -16.01 -11.77 -3.60
N ILE A 281 -16.97 -11.14 -4.29
CA ILE A 281 -17.83 -11.80 -5.27
C ILE A 281 -17.42 -11.38 -6.67
N ALA A 282 -16.77 -12.28 -7.40
CA ALA A 282 -16.29 -12.06 -8.76
C ALA A 282 -17.37 -12.46 -9.79
N CYS A 283 -17.96 -11.50 -10.47
CA CYS A 283 -19.05 -11.70 -11.43
C CYS A 283 -18.54 -11.53 -12.87
N GLY A 284 -18.48 -12.61 -13.65
CA GLY A 284 -18.01 -12.55 -15.04
C GLY A 284 -16.57 -12.05 -15.21
N ILE A 285 -15.70 -12.37 -14.26
CA ILE A 285 -14.27 -12.01 -14.26
C ILE A 285 -13.47 -13.22 -14.72
N SER A 286 -12.58 -13.04 -15.70
CA SER A 286 -11.71 -14.12 -16.19
C SER A 286 -10.64 -14.55 -15.19
N GLY A 287 -10.15 -13.62 -14.36
CA GLY A 287 -9.08 -13.90 -13.39
C GLY A 287 -7.69 -13.81 -14.01
N GLN A 288 -7.45 -12.79 -14.82
CA GLN A 288 -6.09 -12.44 -15.24
C GLN A 288 -5.27 -12.06 -14.01
N ILE A 289 -3.99 -12.39 -14.06
CA ILE A 289 -3.07 -12.27 -12.93
C ILE A 289 -2.99 -10.83 -12.36
N GLN A 290 -3.15 -9.83 -13.22
CA GLN A 290 -3.16 -8.43 -12.83
C GLN A 290 -4.40 -8.08 -11.99
N HIS A 291 -5.54 -8.74 -12.23
CA HIS A 291 -6.74 -8.59 -11.42
C HIS A 291 -6.61 -9.34 -10.10
N ILE A 292 -6.15 -10.59 -10.18
CA ILE A 292 -5.91 -11.47 -9.01
C ILE A 292 -5.00 -10.77 -8.00
N ALA A 293 -3.91 -10.14 -8.45
CA ALA A 293 -2.98 -9.42 -7.58
C ALA A 293 -3.62 -8.29 -6.74
N GLY A 294 -4.81 -7.83 -7.12
CA GLY A 294 -5.56 -6.80 -6.38
C GLY A 294 -6.61 -7.35 -5.43
N MET A 295 -6.86 -8.70 -5.37
CA MET A 295 -7.95 -9.23 -4.57
C MET A 295 -7.69 -10.62 -3.95
N GLN A 296 -6.61 -11.27 -4.27
CA GLN A 296 -6.31 -12.65 -3.86
C GLN A 296 -6.28 -12.87 -2.35
N ASP A 297 -5.96 -11.81 -1.57
CA ASP A 297 -5.88 -11.87 -0.12
C ASP A 297 -7.24 -11.56 0.55
N SER A 298 -8.34 -11.67 -0.18
CA SER A 298 -9.72 -11.61 0.34
C SER A 298 -10.01 -12.82 1.24
N GLY A 299 -10.86 -12.62 2.26
CA GLY A 299 -11.17 -13.70 3.22
C GLY A 299 -11.91 -14.87 2.59
N ILE A 300 -12.92 -14.61 1.75
CA ILE A 300 -13.67 -15.60 0.96
C ILE A 300 -13.84 -15.05 -0.44
N ILE A 301 -13.53 -15.87 -1.44
CA ILE A 301 -13.70 -15.54 -2.85
C ILE A 301 -14.80 -16.41 -3.46
N ILE A 302 -15.84 -15.76 -4.01
CA ILE A 302 -16.94 -16.42 -4.70
C ILE A 302 -16.85 -16.03 -6.18
N SER A 303 -16.73 -17.02 -7.07
CA SER A 303 -16.76 -16.80 -8.51
C SER A 303 -18.14 -17.15 -9.09
N ILE A 304 -18.71 -16.21 -9.84
CA ILE A 304 -19.90 -16.42 -10.69
C ILE A 304 -19.44 -16.29 -12.12
N ASN A 305 -19.36 -17.42 -12.83
CA ASN A 305 -18.80 -17.46 -14.17
C ASN A 305 -19.51 -18.53 -15.02
N ASN A 306 -19.72 -18.25 -16.29
CA ASN A 306 -20.23 -19.20 -17.26
C ASN A 306 -19.10 -20.02 -17.95
N ASP A 307 -17.85 -19.61 -17.79
CA ASP A 307 -16.67 -20.34 -18.22
C ASP A 307 -16.13 -21.19 -17.05
N PRO A 308 -16.27 -22.54 -17.10
CA PRO A 308 -15.79 -23.42 -16.05
C PRO A 308 -14.24 -23.41 -15.93
N ASP A 309 -13.54 -23.05 -16.97
CA ASP A 309 -12.07 -23.02 -17.03
C ASP A 309 -11.47 -21.65 -16.73
N ALA A 310 -12.31 -20.67 -16.36
CA ALA A 310 -11.84 -19.34 -16.00
C ALA A 310 -10.78 -19.39 -14.88
N PRO A 311 -9.60 -18.75 -15.05
CA PRO A 311 -8.53 -18.77 -14.05
C PRO A 311 -8.96 -18.35 -12.64
N ILE A 312 -9.96 -17.45 -12.52
CA ILE A 312 -10.50 -17.01 -11.22
C ILE A 312 -11.06 -18.17 -10.40
N ASN A 313 -11.59 -19.21 -11.07
CA ASN A 313 -12.18 -20.37 -10.40
C ASN A 313 -11.13 -21.20 -9.63
N LYS A 314 -9.85 -21.08 -10.00
CA LYS A 314 -8.76 -21.82 -9.34
C LYS A 314 -8.39 -21.24 -7.96
N ILE A 315 -8.75 -19.98 -7.72
CA ILE A 315 -8.47 -19.29 -6.44
C ILE A 315 -9.76 -19.03 -5.65
N ALA A 316 -10.92 -19.32 -6.23
CA ALA A 316 -12.21 -19.11 -5.57
C ALA A 316 -12.49 -20.25 -4.57
N ASP A 317 -12.98 -19.87 -3.38
CA ASP A 317 -13.49 -20.82 -2.39
C ASP A 317 -14.82 -21.46 -2.83
N TYR A 318 -15.63 -20.67 -3.56
CA TYR A 318 -16.90 -21.14 -4.12
C TYR A 318 -17.03 -20.73 -5.59
N VAL A 319 -17.40 -21.70 -6.43
CA VAL A 319 -17.64 -21.49 -7.87
C VAL A 319 -19.11 -21.76 -8.17
N ILE A 320 -19.78 -20.74 -8.71
CA ILE A 320 -21.15 -20.84 -9.21
C ILE A 320 -21.11 -20.76 -10.72
N ASN A 321 -21.38 -21.87 -11.38
CA ASN A 321 -21.45 -21.90 -12.84
C ASN A 321 -22.81 -21.34 -13.32
N GLY A 322 -22.76 -20.26 -14.08
CA GLY A 322 -23.92 -19.58 -14.63
C GLY A 322 -23.61 -18.14 -15.03
N THR A 323 -24.54 -17.51 -15.70
CA THR A 323 -24.43 -16.09 -16.07
C THR A 323 -24.76 -15.17 -14.91
N VAL A 324 -24.30 -13.94 -14.99
CA VAL A 324 -24.58 -12.91 -13.96
C VAL A 324 -26.08 -12.65 -13.85
N GLU A 325 -26.78 -12.62 -15.01
CA GLU A 325 -28.21 -12.37 -15.12
C GLU A 325 -29.07 -13.49 -14.51
N GLU A 326 -28.57 -14.72 -14.50
CA GLU A 326 -29.27 -15.88 -13.92
C GLU A 326 -29.03 -16.02 -12.42
N VAL A 327 -27.80 -15.76 -11.97
CA VAL A 327 -27.34 -16.05 -10.61
C VAL A 327 -27.61 -14.88 -9.66
N VAL A 328 -27.24 -13.66 -10.06
CA VAL A 328 -27.29 -12.49 -9.17
C VAL A 328 -28.72 -12.17 -8.68
N PRO A 329 -29.78 -12.20 -9.53
CA PRO A 329 -31.14 -11.98 -9.05
C PRO A 329 -31.62 -13.02 -8.04
N LYS A 330 -31.17 -14.28 -8.19
CA LYS A 330 -31.50 -15.36 -7.23
C LYS A 330 -30.83 -15.12 -5.88
N LEU A 331 -29.56 -14.67 -5.89
CA LEU A 331 -28.84 -14.32 -4.66
C LEU A 331 -29.52 -13.16 -3.94
N ILE A 332 -29.88 -12.09 -4.65
CA ILE A 332 -30.62 -10.95 -4.09
C ILE A 332 -31.93 -11.40 -3.45
N LYS A 333 -32.70 -12.21 -4.18
CA LYS A 333 -33.98 -12.73 -3.68
C LYS A 333 -33.80 -13.59 -2.42
N TYR A 334 -32.83 -14.50 -2.45
CA TYR A 334 -32.57 -15.40 -1.32
C TYR A 334 -32.11 -14.61 -0.08
N TYR A 335 -31.22 -13.64 -0.26
CA TYR A 335 -30.73 -12.78 0.82
C TYR A 335 -31.88 -12.00 1.48
N LYS A 336 -32.74 -11.35 0.68
CA LYS A 336 -33.91 -10.61 1.18
C LYS A 336 -34.91 -11.49 1.96
N GLN A 337 -35.00 -12.75 1.62
CA GLN A 337 -35.91 -13.69 2.30
C GLN A 337 -35.34 -14.22 3.61
N ASN A 338 -33.99 -14.26 3.76
CA ASN A 338 -33.33 -14.94 4.87
C ASN A 338 -32.52 -13.98 5.78
N SER A 339 -32.25 -12.74 5.35
CA SER A 339 -31.67 -11.72 6.22
C SER A 339 -32.79 -11.06 7.04
N LYS A 340 -32.97 -11.53 8.27
CA LYS A 340 -33.82 -10.88 9.28
C LYS A 340 -32.94 -10.27 10.35
#